data_be21febe3dd8a2614325b78608455abd
#
_entry.id   be21febe3dd8a2614325b78608455abd
#
_cell.length_a   1.000
_cell.length_b   1.000
_cell.length_c   1.000
_cell.angle_alpha   90.00
_cell.angle_beta   90.00
_cell.angle_gamma   90.00
#
_symmetry.space_group_name_H-M   'P 1'
#
loop_
_entity.id
_entity.type
_entity.pdbx_description
1 polymer ?
#
loop_
_entity_poly.entity_id
_entity_poly.type
_entity_poly.pdbx_seq_one_letter_code
_entity_poly.pdbx_strand_id
1 'polypeptide(L)'
;MKMEYERYRRNETNGNVGIIPEDSEVIRRRTMLQEQQREEIRRRKIKKRKQEQRRHRRRIRQAKEIVCLCICAAMLVLIIALVRRVAASPDRKVQEISAIEKASTEQQADSEEPKAQTVKETVQTQSQALPDYYEKKYMTGTPAHYSEEEIATRLKNLSERYPEFQPIYDHMDEYPEALLNNLCCNPNMLDFALGYQENYDTTSGILETSELEGIPLFIQWDKRWGYKAYGNDVVGLSGCGPTCLAMVIVGLTKNQDATPDKLADYATEHGYYEYNSGTKWSFMDEAASAYGVNGYYIYLNEDTMQEELAAGHPIICAMRSGNFTAQGHFIVIAGMEGDKFRVHDPNSVERSQQLWDYDTLQYQISAIWAFRLAD
;
A
#
# COMPACT_ATOMS: atom_id res chain seq x y z
N MET A 1 2.19 -4.47 54.10
CA MET A 1 1.79 -3.15 53.51
C MET A 1 1.59 -2.05 54.57
N LYS A 2 0.79 -2.25 55.61
CA LYS A 2 0.56 -1.17 56.65
C LYS A 2 1.80 -0.90 57.54
N MET A 3 2.62 -1.90 57.84
CA MET A 3 3.84 -1.76 58.64
C MET A 3 5.02 -1.13 57.87
N GLU A 4 5.07 -1.26 56.56
CA GLU A 4 6.10 -0.63 55.71
C GLU A 4 5.82 0.87 55.50
N TYR A 5 4.54 1.24 55.42
CA TYR A 5 4.13 2.65 55.30
C TYR A 5 4.41 3.46 56.59
N GLU A 6 4.29 2.86 57.74
CA GLU A 6 4.61 3.50 59.02
C GLU A 6 6.12 3.66 59.27
N ARG A 7 6.95 2.78 58.65
CA ARG A 7 8.41 2.88 58.69
C ARG A 7 8.91 4.07 57.79
N TYR A 8 8.22 4.33 56.69
CA TYR A 8 8.51 5.42 55.78
C TYR A 8 8.26 6.78 56.44
N ARG A 9 7.17 6.91 57.21
CA ARG A 9 6.76 8.15 57.88
C ARG A 9 7.67 8.57 59.07
N ARG A 10 8.39 7.62 59.63
CA ARG A 10 9.28 7.87 60.80
C ARG A 10 10.66 8.42 60.38
N ASN A 11 11.03 8.32 59.09
CA ASN A 11 12.31 8.82 58.58
C ASN A 11 12.24 10.27 58.02
N GLU A 12 11.05 10.85 57.87
CA GLU A 12 10.89 12.24 57.39
C GLU A 12 11.18 13.31 58.46
N THR A 13 11.36 12.94 59.72
CA THR A 13 11.55 13.94 60.81
C THR A 13 13.02 14.23 61.14
N ASN A 14 13.98 13.56 60.51
CA ASN A 14 15.42 13.86 60.69
C ASN A 14 16.05 14.23 59.32
N GLY A 15 16.07 15.49 59.01
CA GLY A 15 16.54 16.20 57.83
C GLY A 15 17.82 15.73 57.12
N ASN A 16 17.93 14.45 56.82
CA ASN A 16 18.96 13.91 55.93
C ASN A 16 18.32 12.89 54.99
N VAL A 17 17.82 13.36 53.85
CA VAL A 17 17.33 12.47 52.78
C VAL A 17 18.53 11.82 52.10
N GLY A 18 19.05 10.76 52.71
CA GLY A 18 19.92 9.81 52.04
C GLY A 18 19.06 9.01 51.02
N ILE A 19 19.28 9.23 49.73
CA ILE A 19 18.72 8.37 48.66
C ILE A 19 19.27 6.96 48.93
N ILE A 20 18.44 6.10 49.52
CA ILE A 20 18.77 4.67 49.62
C ILE A 20 18.76 4.13 48.20
N PRO A 21 19.86 3.61 47.66
CA PRO A 21 19.86 3.01 46.33
C PRO A 21 18.84 1.85 46.33
N GLU A 22 17.82 1.96 45.50
CA GLU A 22 16.85 0.88 45.30
C GLU A 22 17.65 -0.36 44.89
N ASP A 23 17.51 -1.46 45.63
CA ASP A 23 18.29 -2.68 45.42
C ASP A 23 18.14 -3.11 43.96
N SER A 24 19.24 -3.28 43.25
CA SER A 24 19.27 -3.58 41.81
C SER A 24 18.44 -4.84 41.48
N GLU A 25 18.26 -5.72 42.45
CA GLU A 25 17.45 -6.94 42.34
C GLU A 25 15.94 -6.63 42.38
N VAL A 26 15.52 -5.63 43.15
CA VAL A 26 14.12 -5.17 43.23
C VAL A 26 13.71 -4.50 41.93
N ILE A 27 14.61 -3.67 41.35
CA ILE A 27 14.39 -3.02 40.05
C ILE A 27 14.27 -4.09 38.95
N ARG A 28 15.17 -5.07 38.90
CA ARG A 28 15.10 -6.18 37.94
C ARG A 28 13.80 -6.97 38.06
N ARG A 29 13.36 -7.30 39.28
CA ARG A 29 12.07 -8.01 39.49
C ARG A 29 10.88 -7.18 39.02
N ARG A 30 10.83 -5.86 39.29
CA ARG A 30 9.76 -4.98 38.80
C ARG A 30 9.75 -4.91 37.26
N THR A 31 10.91 -4.78 36.64
CA THR A 31 11.02 -4.75 35.17
C THR A 31 10.54 -6.06 34.56
N MET A 32 10.99 -7.20 35.08
CA MET A 32 10.52 -8.51 34.61
C MET A 32 9.01 -8.71 34.79
N LEU A 33 8.44 -8.28 35.90
CA LEU A 33 6.99 -8.36 36.13
C LEU A 33 6.21 -7.46 35.15
N GLN A 34 6.72 -6.25 34.87
CA GLN A 34 6.12 -5.36 33.89
C GLN A 34 6.20 -5.92 32.47
N GLU A 35 7.32 -6.54 32.09
CA GLU A 35 7.48 -7.22 30.81
C GLU A 35 6.51 -8.39 30.67
N GLN A 36 6.41 -9.25 31.71
CA GLN A 36 5.45 -10.36 31.71
C GLN A 36 4.00 -9.87 31.58
N GLN A 37 3.61 -8.79 32.27
CA GLN A 37 2.28 -8.22 32.15
C GLN A 37 2.02 -7.63 30.75
N ARG A 38 3.01 -6.97 30.16
CA ARG A 38 2.93 -6.46 28.77
C ARG A 38 2.77 -7.62 27.79
N GLU A 39 3.54 -8.68 27.97
CA GLU A 39 3.46 -9.87 27.11
C GLU A 39 2.09 -10.59 27.25
N GLU A 40 1.55 -10.70 28.46
CA GLU A 40 0.22 -11.30 28.66
C GLU A 40 -0.90 -10.46 28.03
N ILE A 41 -0.82 -9.12 28.14
CA ILE A 41 -1.76 -8.20 27.47
C ILE A 41 -1.65 -8.36 25.96
N ARG A 42 -0.41 -8.45 25.42
CA ARG A 42 -0.13 -8.68 24.01
C ARG A 42 -0.75 -10.00 23.51
N ARG A 43 -0.53 -11.11 24.23
CA ARG A 43 -1.11 -12.44 23.93
C ARG A 43 -2.64 -12.41 23.94
N ARG A 44 -3.26 -11.68 24.89
CA ARG A 44 -4.73 -11.51 24.95
C ARG A 44 -5.25 -10.71 23.77
N LYS A 45 -4.56 -9.62 23.34
CA LYS A 45 -4.90 -8.84 22.16
C LYS A 45 -4.82 -9.69 20.88
N ILE A 46 -3.76 -10.48 20.73
CA ILE A 46 -3.57 -11.38 19.57
C ILE A 46 -4.70 -12.44 19.53
N LYS A 47 -5.02 -13.09 20.65
CA LYS A 47 -6.14 -14.06 20.71
C LYS A 47 -7.48 -13.43 20.32
N LYS A 48 -7.77 -12.22 20.80
CA LYS A 48 -9.01 -11.50 20.48
C LYS A 48 -9.11 -11.23 18.99
N ARG A 49 -8.01 -10.78 18.37
CA ARG A 49 -7.94 -10.54 16.94
C ARG A 49 -8.11 -11.80 16.10
N LYS A 50 -7.40 -12.88 16.43
CA LYS A 50 -7.59 -14.17 15.75
C LYS A 50 -9.06 -14.58 15.77
N GLN A 51 -9.75 -14.35 16.89
CA GLN A 51 -11.17 -14.67 17.01
C GLN A 51 -12.05 -13.73 16.17
N GLU A 52 -11.74 -12.44 16.09
CA GLU A 52 -12.45 -11.46 15.27
C GLU A 52 -12.22 -11.72 13.78
N GLN A 53 -11.00 -12.02 13.36
CA GLN A 53 -10.68 -12.41 11.99
C GLN A 53 -11.42 -13.70 11.56
N ARG A 54 -11.44 -14.73 12.41
CA ARG A 54 -12.19 -15.97 12.14
C ARG A 54 -13.70 -15.70 12.00
N ARG A 55 -14.27 -14.81 12.84
CA ARG A 55 -15.69 -14.39 12.72
C ARG A 55 -15.94 -13.60 11.45
N HIS A 56 -15.01 -12.74 11.05
CA HIS A 56 -15.10 -11.95 9.83
C HIS A 56 -15.01 -12.84 8.58
N ARG A 57 -14.03 -13.75 8.51
CA ARG A 57 -13.91 -14.74 7.41
C ARG A 57 -15.19 -15.59 7.27
N ARG A 58 -15.79 -16.05 8.37
CA ARG A 58 -17.08 -16.78 8.33
C ARG A 58 -18.22 -15.92 7.77
N ARG A 59 -18.29 -14.64 8.15
CA ARG A 59 -19.31 -13.72 7.61
C ARG A 59 -19.13 -13.47 6.12
N ILE A 60 -17.88 -13.28 5.65
CA ILE A 60 -17.59 -13.11 4.23
C ILE A 60 -17.95 -14.37 3.45
N ARG A 61 -17.60 -15.57 3.95
CA ARG A 61 -17.96 -16.83 3.30
C ARG A 61 -19.48 -16.97 3.16
N GLN A 62 -20.21 -16.74 4.23
CA GLN A 62 -21.68 -16.75 4.20
C GLN A 62 -22.26 -15.70 3.23
N ALA A 63 -21.71 -14.50 3.19
CA ALA A 63 -22.13 -13.46 2.25
C ALA A 63 -21.87 -13.88 0.79
N LYS A 64 -20.70 -14.45 0.48
CA LYS A 64 -20.39 -14.99 -0.87
C LYS A 64 -21.37 -16.10 -1.27
N GLU A 65 -21.68 -17.02 -0.37
CA GLU A 65 -22.68 -18.10 -0.62
C GLU A 65 -24.07 -17.53 -0.93
N ILE A 66 -24.52 -16.53 -0.17
CA ILE A 66 -25.81 -15.85 -0.41
C ILE A 66 -25.81 -15.14 -1.77
N VAL A 67 -24.76 -14.41 -2.11
CA VAL A 67 -24.63 -13.74 -3.41
C VAL A 67 -24.66 -14.74 -4.56
N CYS A 68 -23.93 -15.86 -4.43
CA CYS A 68 -23.94 -16.93 -5.42
C CYS A 68 -25.35 -17.52 -5.62
N LEU A 69 -26.07 -17.80 -4.54
CA LEU A 69 -27.44 -18.28 -4.60
C LEU A 69 -28.39 -17.26 -5.26
N CYS A 70 -28.24 -15.96 -4.98
CA CYS A 70 -29.02 -14.92 -5.62
C CYS A 70 -28.76 -14.82 -7.12
N ILE A 71 -27.48 -14.95 -7.55
CA ILE A 71 -27.12 -14.96 -8.97
C ILE A 71 -27.71 -16.19 -9.67
N CYS A 72 -27.62 -17.36 -9.07
CA CYS A 72 -28.21 -18.59 -9.62
C CYS A 72 -29.74 -18.47 -9.75
N ALA A 73 -30.41 -17.91 -8.76
CA ALA A 73 -31.85 -17.67 -8.81
C ALA A 73 -32.25 -16.67 -9.92
N ALA A 74 -31.47 -15.59 -10.08
CA ALA A 74 -31.68 -14.60 -11.14
C ALA A 74 -31.47 -15.21 -12.53
N MET A 75 -30.44 -16.04 -12.71
CA MET A 75 -30.18 -16.77 -13.94
C MET A 75 -31.31 -17.74 -14.29
N LEU A 76 -31.85 -18.43 -13.29
CA LEU A 76 -32.99 -19.34 -13.48
C LEU A 76 -34.24 -18.59 -13.97
N VAL A 77 -34.52 -17.44 -13.37
CA VAL A 77 -35.66 -16.56 -13.78
C VAL A 77 -35.47 -16.08 -15.23
N LEU A 78 -34.25 -15.66 -15.59
CA LEU A 78 -33.91 -15.27 -16.97
C LEU A 78 -34.09 -16.40 -17.98
N ILE A 79 -33.64 -17.60 -17.64
CA ILE A 79 -33.82 -18.79 -18.50
C ILE A 79 -35.31 -19.10 -18.70
N ILE A 80 -36.12 -19.08 -17.62
CA ILE A 80 -37.55 -19.29 -17.70
C ILE A 80 -38.23 -18.21 -18.55
N ALA A 81 -37.82 -16.93 -18.42
CA ALA A 81 -38.34 -15.84 -19.25
C ALA A 81 -37.97 -16.01 -20.73
N LEU A 82 -36.73 -16.45 -21.03
CA LEU A 82 -36.25 -16.73 -22.40
C LEU A 82 -37.03 -17.88 -23.03
N VAL A 83 -37.22 -18.99 -22.30
CA VAL A 83 -38.01 -20.14 -22.77
C VAL A 83 -39.44 -19.76 -23.07
N ARG A 84 -40.10 -18.96 -22.18
CA ARG A 84 -41.45 -18.44 -22.43
C ARG A 84 -41.49 -17.51 -23.65
N ARG A 85 -40.47 -16.70 -23.89
CA ARG A 85 -40.42 -15.80 -25.06
C ARG A 85 -40.22 -16.55 -26.36
N VAL A 86 -39.42 -17.64 -26.37
CA VAL A 86 -39.22 -18.52 -27.52
C VAL A 86 -40.48 -19.33 -27.81
N ALA A 87 -41.19 -19.80 -26.77
CA ALA A 87 -42.43 -20.55 -26.93
C ALA A 87 -43.62 -19.68 -27.40
N ALA A 88 -43.55 -18.35 -27.24
CA ALA A 88 -44.62 -17.40 -27.61
C ALA A 88 -44.46 -16.78 -29.02
N SER A 89 -43.44 -17.16 -29.82
CA SER A 89 -43.20 -16.57 -31.15
C SER A 89 -42.84 -17.63 -32.20
N PRO A 90 -43.88 -18.22 -32.85
CA PRO A 90 -43.63 -19.15 -33.94
C PRO A 90 -43.25 -18.52 -35.30
N ASP A 91 -43.46 -17.20 -35.51
CA ASP A 91 -43.30 -16.60 -36.85
C ASP A 91 -42.58 -15.25 -36.83
N ARG A 92 -41.26 -15.27 -36.75
CA ARG A 92 -40.43 -14.11 -37.17
C ARG A 92 -38.95 -14.49 -37.34
N LYS A 93 -38.66 -15.35 -38.29
CA LYS A 93 -37.31 -15.49 -38.86
C LYS A 93 -37.42 -15.46 -40.38
N VAL A 94 -37.11 -14.35 -40.98
CA VAL A 94 -36.58 -14.19 -42.35
C VAL A 94 -36.62 -12.70 -42.77
N GLN A 95 -35.93 -11.77 -42.13
CA GLN A 95 -35.78 -10.42 -42.75
C GLN A 95 -34.71 -9.49 -42.15
N GLU A 96 -33.72 -10.00 -41.41
CA GLU A 96 -32.72 -9.09 -40.81
C GLU A 96 -31.24 -9.52 -41.02
N ILE A 97 -30.89 -10.11 -42.16
CA ILE A 97 -29.49 -10.46 -42.53
C ILE A 97 -28.99 -9.69 -43.75
N SER A 98 -29.58 -8.59 -44.16
CA SER A 98 -29.11 -7.85 -45.35
C SER A 98 -28.73 -6.38 -45.15
N ALA A 99 -28.50 -5.93 -43.93
CA ALA A 99 -28.26 -4.51 -43.66
C ALA A 99 -26.93 -4.13 -42.96
N ILE A 100 -25.98 -5.04 -42.78
CA ILE A 100 -24.70 -4.75 -42.08
C ILE A 100 -23.46 -4.84 -42.98
N GLU A 101 -23.61 -4.81 -44.29
CA GLU A 101 -22.45 -4.96 -45.21
C GLU A 101 -22.16 -3.73 -46.11
N LYS A 102 -22.52 -2.53 -45.66
CA LYS A 102 -22.18 -1.30 -46.43
C LYS A 102 -21.92 -0.09 -45.53
N ALA A 103 -20.83 -0.08 -44.76
CA ALA A 103 -20.25 1.15 -44.23
C ALA A 103 -18.82 0.90 -43.71
N SER A 104 -17.89 0.62 -44.58
CA SER A 104 -16.46 0.67 -44.26
C SER A 104 -15.69 0.90 -45.55
N THR A 105 -15.64 2.12 -46.02
CA THR A 105 -14.57 2.57 -46.92
C THR A 105 -14.64 4.10 -47.06
N GLU A 106 -13.46 4.71 -46.97
CA GLU A 106 -13.12 6.12 -47.26
C GLU A 106 -13.10 7.07 -46.05
N GLN A 107 -11.88 7.36 -45.54
CA GLN A 107 -11.16 8.60 -45.85
C GLN A 107 -9.75 8.60 -45.27
N GLN A 108 -8.76 8.52 -46.17
CA GLN A 108 -7.40 9.02 -45.98
C GLN A 108 -7.34 10.43 -46.52
N ALA A 109 -6.73 11.36 -45.81
CA ALA A 109 -5.99 12.52 -46.36
C ALA A 109 -5.26 13.24 -45.23
N ASP A 110 -3.96 13.18 -45.31
CA ASP A 110 -2.92 14.23 -45.34
C ASP A 110 -3.11 15.49 -44.47
N SER A 111 -2.14 15.77 -43.59
CA SER A 111 -1.54 17.08 -43.45
C SER A 111 -0.24 17.08 -42.60
N GLU A 112 0.70 17.82 -43.10
CA GLU A 112 2.11 18.01 -42.82
C GLU A 112 2.46 18.49 -41.40
N GLU A 113 3.69 18.11 -40.98
CA GLU A 113 4.42 18.63 -39.81
C GLU A 113 4.80 20.13 -39.98
N PRO A 114 5.00 20.82 -38.83
CA PRO A 114 6.10 21.76 -38.73
C PRO A 114 7.08 21.43 -37.61
N LYS A 115 8.34 21.39 -37.98
CA LYS A 115 9.51 21.27 -37.14
C LYS A 115 9.61 22.40 -36.13
N ALA A 116 9.73 22.11 -34.84
CA ALA A 116 10.19 23.06 -33.84
C ALA A 116 11.54 22.62 -33.26
N GLN A 117 12.42 23.59 -33.14
CA GLN A 117 13.82 23.47 -32.80
C GLN A 117 14.02 23.08 -31.31
N THR A 118 14.94 22.18 -31.13
CA THR A 118 15.44 21.66 -29.84
C THR A 118 16.24 22.74 -29.10
N VAL A 119 15.82 23.09 -27.90
CA VAL A 119 16.72 23.68 -26.89
C VAL A 119 16.99 22.58 -25.87
N LYS A 120 18.22 22.05 -25.93
CA LYS A 120 18.73 21.11 -24.92
C LYS A 120 19.30 21.91 -23.75
N GLU A 121 18.58 21.98 -22.65
CA GLU A 121 19.17 22.27 -21.35
C GLU A 121 19.15 20.99 -20.52
N THR A 122 20.32 20.48 -20.25
CA THR A 122 20.54 19.22 -19.51
C THR A 122 20.38 19.51 -18.03
N VAL A 123 19.19 19.25 -17.49
CA VAL A 123 19.02 19.14 -16.04
C VAL A 123 19.58 17.76 -15.64
N GLN A 124 20.78 17.76 -15.08
CA GLN A 124 21.37 16.58 -14.44
C GLN A 124 20.57 16.25 -13.18
N THR A 125 19.60 15.34 -13.30
CA THR A 125 18.97 14.71 -12.14
C THR A 125 19.96 13.70 -11.59
N GLN A 126 20.56 13.98 -10.44
CA GLN A 126 21.39 13.02 -9.73
C GLN A 126 20.56 11.80 -9.40
N SER A 127 20.96 10.65 -9.91
CA SER A 127 20.41 9.34 -9.52
C SER A 127 20.67 9.16 -8.03
N GLN A 128 19.63 9.28 -7.20
CA GLN A 128 19.73 8.93 -5.79
C GLN A 128 19.96 7.42 -5.67
N ALA A 129 21.08 7.04 -5.04
CA ALA A 129 21.29 5.66 -4.63
C ALA A 129 20.19 5.27 -3.63
N LEU A 130 19.62 4.07 -3.79
CA LEU A 130 18.67 3.54 -2.81
C LEU A 130 19.35 3.41 -1.45
N PRO A 131 18.63 3.67 -0.35
CA PRO A 131 19.15 3.40 0.98
C PRO A 131 19.58 1.93 1.11
N ASP A 132 20.72 1.67 1.75
CA ASP A 132 21.31 0.33 1.90
C ASP A 132 20.36 -0.68 2.59
N TYR A 133 19.37 -0.20 3.34
CA TYR A 133 18.38 -1.05 4.02
C TYR A 133 17.28 -1.62 3.09
N TYR A 134 17.20 -1.16 1.84
CA TYR A 134 16.29 -1.74 0.83
C TYR A 134 16.99 -2.79 -0.04
N GLU A 135 17.71 -3.71 0.60
CA GLU A 135 18.38 -4.79 -0.10
C GLU A 135 17.39 -5.71 -0.83
N LYS A 136 17.64 -5.94 -2.10
CA LYS A 136 16.92 -6.91 -2.90
C LYS A 136 17.58 -8.28 -2.78
N LYS A 137 16.97 -9.19 -2.03
CA LYS A 137 17.45 -10.57 -1.87
C LYS A 137 16.82 -11.55 -2.87
N TYR A 138 15.58 -11.29 -3.28
CA TYR A 138 14.77 -12.20 -4.08
C TYR A 138 14.19 -11.51 -5.30
N MET A 139 13.86 -12.30 -6.34
CA MET A 139 13.16 -11.82 -7.52
C MET A 139 11.71 -11.48 -7.19
N THR A 140 11.29 -10.28 -7.54
CA THR A 140 9.90 -9.84 -7.42
C THR A 140 9.09 -10.36 -8.62
N GLY A 141 7.97 -11.00 -8.34
CA GLY A 141 7.04 -11.46 -9.38
C GLY A 141 6.06 -10.37 -9.84
N THR A 142 5.32 -10.67 -10.91
CA THR A 142 4.18 -9.84 -11.31
C THR A 142 3.10 -9.91 -10.24
N PRO A 143 2.50 -8.78 -9.84
CA PRO A 143 1.41 -8.79 -8.88
C PRO A 143 0.22 -9.63 -9.37
N ALA A 144 -0.26 -10.52 -8.53
CA ALA A 144 -1.36 -11.43 -8.85
C ALA A 144 -2.21 -11.71 -7.59
N HIS A 145 -3.43 -12.16 -7.80
CA HIS A 145 -4.25 -12.78 -6.76
C HIS A 145 -4.18 -14.29 -6.89
N TYR A 146 -3.72 -14.92 -5.83
CA TYR A 146 -3.62 -16.36 -5.73
C TYR A 146 -4.71 -16.91 -4.82
N SER A 147 -5.23 -18.10 -5.15
CA SER A 147 -6.07 -18.89 -4.25
C SER A 147 -5.27 -19.36 -3.02
N GLU A 148 -5.96 -19.76 -1.94
CA GLU A 148 -5.30 -20.33 -0.75
C GLU A 148 -4.37 -21.51 -1.11
N GLU A 149 -4.77 -22.37 -2.06
CA GLU A 149 -3.96 -23.50 -2.54
C GLU A 149 -2.72 -23.06 -3.31
N GLU A 150 -2.85 -22.04 -4.16
CA GLU A 150 -1.72 -21.46 -4.89
C GLU A 150 -0.74 -20.75 -3.95
N ILE A 151 -1.25 -20.01 -2.95
CA ILE A 151 -0.42 -19.38 -1.91
C ILE A 151 0.36 -20.47 -1.16
N ALA A 152 -0.30 -21.54 -0.71
CA ALA A 152 0.36 -22.64 0.00
C ALA A 152 1.44 -23.30 -0.85
N THR A 153 1.15 -23.55 -2.12
CA THR A 153 2.10 -24.16 -3.06
C THR A 153 3.32 -23.23 -3.29
N ARG A 154 3.09 -21.93 -3.46
CA ARG A 154 4.15 -20.95 -3.68
C ARG A 154 5.04 -20.77 -2.45
N LEU A 155 4.45 -20.67 -1.26
CA LEU A 155 5.20 -20.56 -0.01
C LEU A 155 5.99 -21.85 0.29
N LYS A 156 5.43 -23.02 -0.03
CA LYS A 156 6.18 -24.27 0.02
C LYS A 156 7.41 -24.24 -0.87
N ASN A 157 7.25 -23.87 -2.14
CA ASN A 157 8.35 -23.77 -3.09
C ASN A 157 9.41 -22.73 -2.64
N LEU A 158 8.97 -21.62 -2.05
CA LEU A 158 9.87 -20.62 -1.47
C LEU A 158 10.63 -21.19 -0.28
N SER A 159 9.98 -21.90 0.65
CA SER A 159 10.63 -22.51 1.81
C SER A 159 11.61 -23.62 1.45
N GLU A 160 11.31 -24.41 0.42
CA GLU A 160 12.22 -25.44 -0.11
C GLU A 160 13.47 -24.83 -0.76
N ARG A 161 13.33 -23.66 -1.42
CA ARG A 161 14.44 -22.95 -2.07
C ARG A 161 15.21 -22.04 -1.09
N TYR A 162 14.53 -21.45 -0.16
CA TYR A 162 15.02 -20.46 0.81
C TYR A 162 14.51 -20.84 2.21
N PRO A 163 15.32 -21.55 3.02
CA PRO A 163 14.89 -22.07 4.34
C PRO A 163 14.35 -21.01 5.30
N GLU A 164 14.70 -19.74 5.13
CA GLU A 164 14.21 -18.63 5.95
C GLU A 164 12.70 -18.36 5.78
N PHE A 165 12.05 -18.90 4.73
CA PHE A 165 10.58 -18.86 4.56
C PHE A 165 9.86 -19.97 5.33
N GLN A 166 10.56 -20.97 5.84
CA GLN A 166 9.95 -22.11 6.55
C GLN A 166 9.05 -21.68 7.71
N PRO A 167 9.41 -20.69 8.58
CA PRO A 167 8.55 -20.27 9.68
C PRO A 167 7.20 -19.69 9.19
N ILE A 168 7.17 -19.01 8.04
CA ILE A 168 5.92 -18.51 7.47
C ILE A 168 5.07 -19.67 6.94
N TYR A 169 5.71 -20.62 6.22
CA TYR A 169 5.01 -21.77 5.65
C TYR A 169 4.39 -22.66 6.73
N ASP A 170 5.11 -22.95 7.81
CA ASP A 170 4.64 -23.79 8.91
C ASP A 170 3.47 -23.16 9.70
N HIS A 171 3.35 -21.82 9.65
CA HIS A 171 2.38 -21.05 10.44
C HIS A 171 1.47 -20.17 9.58
N MET A 172 1.19 -20.56 8.33
CA MET A 172 0.38 -19.77 7.38
C MET A 172 -0.97 -19.32 7.95
N ASP A 173 -1.61 -20.14 8.78
CA ASP A 173 -2.90 -19.83 9.42
C ASP A 173 -2.82 -18.68 10.44
N GLU A 174 -1.62 -18.26 10.81
CA GLU A 174 -1.38 -17.15 11.72
C GLU A 174 -1.31 -15.79 11.01
N TYR A 175 -1.10 -15.77 9.68
CA TYR A 175 -0.93 -14.57 8.89
C TYR A 175 -2.20 -14.18 8.12
N PRO A 176 -2.42 -12.87 7.84
CA PRO A 176 -3.46 -12.45 6.93
C PRO A 176 -3.20 -12.99 5.51
N GLU A 177 -4.26 -13.40 4.82
CA GLU A 177 -4.17 -13.85 3.42
C GLU A 177 -3.51 -12.80 2.51
N ALA A 178 -3.83 -11.50 2.71
CA ALA A 178 -3.23 -10.40 1.96
C ALA A 178 -1.70 -10.34 2.13
N LEU A 179 -1.18 -10.60 3.35
CA LEU A 179 0.27 -10.65 3.59
C LEU A 179 0.90 -11.83 2.86
N LEU A 180 0.30 -13.02 2.96
CA LEU A 180 0.82 -14.22 2.30
C LEU A 180 0.80 -14.07 0.77
N ASN A 181 -0.28 -13.51 0.22
CA ASN A 181 -0.37 -13.22 -1.21
C ASN A 181 0.71 -12.23 -1.66
N ASN A 182 0.87 -11.13 -0.92
CA ASN A 182 1.91 -10.13 -1.23
C ASN A 182 3.31 -10.72 -1.12
N LEU A 183 3.57 -11.57 -0.12
CA LEU A 183 4.85 -12.27 0.04
C LEU A 183 5.13 -13.22 -1.14
N CYS A 184 4.10 -13.89 -1.68
CA CYS A 184 4.24 -14.71 -2.88
C CYS A 184 4.59 -13.90 -4.14
N CYS A 185 4.12 -12.64 -4.22
CA CYS A 185 4.43 -11.72 -5.32
C CYS A 185 5.77 -11.00 -5.11
N ASN A 186 6.08 -10.65 -3.87
CA ASN A 186 7.30 -9.93 -3.48
C ASN A 186 7.96 -10.60 -2.26
N PRO A 187 8.82 -11.61 -2.48
CA PRO A 187 9.51 -12.31 -1.41
C PRO A 187 10.43 -11.43 -0.57
N ASN A 188 10.82 -10.24 -1.04
CA ASN A 188 11.61 -9.28 -0.26
C ASN A 188 10.88 -8.73 0.97
N MET A 189 9.57 -8.96 1.08
CA MET A 189 8.78 -8.65 2.27
C MET A 189 8.98 -9.65 3.44
N LEU A 190 9.86 -10.66 3.30
CA LEU A 190 10.00 -11.72 4.30
C LEU A 190 10.28 -11.19 5.70
N ASP A 191 11.24 -10.30 5.85
CA ASP A 191 11.60 -9.72 7.16
C ASP A 191 10.45 -8.93 7.80
N PHE A 192 9.64 -8.24 6.99
CA PHE A 192 8.41 -7.62 7.44
C PHE A 192 7.38 -8.67 7.84
N ALA A 193 7.21 -9.73 7.05
CA ALA A 193 6.26 -10.80 7.34
C ALA A 193 6.60 -11.52 8.64
N LEU A 194 7.87 -11.87 8.87
CA LEU A 194 8.33 -12.52 10.11
C LEU A 194 8.05 -11.66 11.36
N GLY A 195 8.22 -10.36 11.26
CA GLY A 195 7.95 -9.43 12.36
C GLY A 195 6.47 -9.06 12.57
N TYR A 196 5.56 -9.45 11.66
CA TYR A 196 4.18 -8.96 11.63
C TYR A 196 3.39 -9.18 12.91
N GLN A 197 3.49 -10.39 13.50
CA GLN A 197 2.71 -10.75 14.70
C GLN A 197 3.17 -9.98 15.94
N GLU A 198 4.48 -9.75 16.06
CA GLU A 198 5.08 -9.12 17.23
C GLU A 198 4.97 -7.60 17.20
N ASN A 199 5.05 -7.00 16.00
CA ASN A 199 5.16 -5.55 15.86
C ASN A 199 3.86 -4.86 15.41
N TYR A 200 2.76 -5.56 15.32
CA TYR A 200 1.51 -4.96 14.90
C TYR A 200 1.17 -3.68 15.69
N ASP A 201 0.77 -2.63 14.95
CA ASP A 201 0.44 -1.29 15.45
C ASP A 201 1.61 -0.61 16.20
N THR A 202 2.85 -0.92 15.75
CA THR A 202 4.04 -0.21 16.22
C THR A 202 4.62 0.63 15.09
N THR A 203 5.29 1.71 15.44
CA THR A 203 6.01 2.58 14.51
C THR A 203 7.17 3.25 15.23
N SER A 204 8.26 3.53 14.49
CA SER A 204 9.29 4.46 14.92
C SER A 204 9.22 5.79 14.15
N GLY A 205 8.69 5.79 12.92
CA GLY A 205 8.39 6.95 12.11
C GLY A 205 9.54 7.96 11.94
N ILE A 206 10.79 7.52 12.03
CA ILE A 206 11.97 8.40 11.98
C ILE A 206 12.59 8.32 10.59
N LEU A 207 12.79 9.49 9.97
CA LEU A 207 13.51 9.64 8.70
C LEU A 207 14.99 9.95 8.95
N GLU A 208 15.83 9.45 8.06
CA GLU A 208 17.25 9.83 8.03
C GLU A 208 17.44 11.10 7.18
N THR A 209 18.50 11.84 7.43
CA THR A 209 18.78 13.10 6.71
C THR A 209 18.94 12.87 5.19
N SER A 210 19.49 11.75 4.78
CA SER A 210 19.64 11.35 3.38
C SER A 210 18.30 11.18 2.65
N GLU A 211 17.24 10.84 3.37
CA GLU A 211 15.88 10.69 2.80
C GLU A 211 15.19 12.04 2.53
N LEU A 212 15.80 13.16 2.91
CA LEU A 212 15.26 14.49 2.64
C LEU A 212 15.73 15.06 1.29
N GLU A 213 16.60 14.35 0.57
CA GLU A 213 17.09 14.78 -0.73
C GLU A 213 16.12 14.35 -1.84
N GLY A 214 15.77 15.26 -2.77
CA GLY A 214 14.86 15.00 -3.87
C GLY A 214 13.48 14.51 -3.41
N ILE A 215 12.86 13.63 -4.20
CA ILE A 215 11.64 12.89 -3.83
C ILE A 215 12.09 11.51 -3.33
N PRO A 216 11.99 11.21 -2.03
CA PRO A 216 12.50 9.95 -1.48
C PRO A 216 11.71 8.74 -1.99
N LEU A 217 12.32 7.56 -1.97
CA LEU A 217 11.61 6.29 -2.10
C LEU A 217 11.28 5.76 -0.70
N PHE A 218 10.00 5.69 -0.35
CA PHE A 218 9.53 5.01 0.85
C PHE A 218 8.83 3.71 0.45
N ILE A 219 9.23 2.62 1.10
CA ILE A 219 8.59 1.33 0.93
C ILE A 219 7.53 1.16 2.02
N GLN A 220 6.26 0.90 1.63
CA GLN A 220 5.13 0.84 2.56
C GLN A 220 5.28 -0.24 3.64
N TRP A 221 6.01 -1.32 3.37
CA TRP A 221 6.30 -2.39 4.31
C TRP A 221 7.64 -2.23 5.05
N ASP A 222 8.29 -1.05 4.98
CA ASP A 222 9.41 -0.72 5.84
C ASP A 222 9.01 -0.83 7.32
N LYS A 223 9.84 -1.49 8.13
CA LYS A 223 9.52 -1.79 9.54
C LYS A 223 9.33 -0.54 10.39
N ARG A 224 9.82 0.60 9.96
CA ARG A 224 9.68 1.89 10.65
C ARG A 224 8.21 2.34 10.73
N TRP A 225 7.38 1.98 9.74
CA TRP A 225 5.95 2.37 9.67
C TRP A 225 5.02 1.26 9.17
N GLY A 226 5.55 0.22 8.51
CA GLY A 226 4.75 -0.81 7.87
C GLY A 226 3.83 -1.59 8.80
N TYR A 227 4.17 -1.69 10.08
CA TYR A 227 3.33 -2.36 11.08
C TYR A 227 2.23 -1.49 11.66
N LYS A 228 2.25 -0.16 11.42
CA LYS A 228 1.22 0.77 11.87
C LYS A 228 -0.15 0.34 11.36
N ALA A 229 -1.14 0.28 12.26
CA ALA A 229 -2.51 -0.05 11.88
C ALA A 229 -3.07 0.99 10.90
N TYR A 230 -3.65 0.52 9.79
CA TYR A 230 -4.32 1.32 8.79
C TYR A 230 -5.58 0.62 8.31
N GLY A 231 -6.72 1.12 8.72
CA GLY A 231 -8.00 0.48 8.49
C GLY A 231 -8.10 -0.92 9.09
N ASN A 232 -8.32 -1.93 8.24
CA ASN A 232 -8.41 -3.33 8.67
C ASN A 232 -7.08 -4.07 8.69
N ASP A 233 -6.05 -3.43 8.14
CA ASP A 233 -4.72 -3.98 7.95
C ASP A 233 -3.66 -3.11 8.61
N VAL A 234 -2.49 -3.09 8.03
CA VAL A 234 -1.38 -2.22 8.38
C VAL A 234 -0.90 -1.46 7.16
N VAL A 235 -0.14 -0.39 7.36
CA VAL A 235 0.46 0.41 6.28
C VAL A 235 1.19 -0.47 5.27
N GLY A 236 1.94 -1.47 5.72
CA GLY A 236 2.67 -2.41 4.85
C GLY A 236 1.81 -3.20 3.86
N LEU A 237 0.50 -3.29 4.08
CA LEU A 237 -0.42 -4.03 3.20
C LEU A 237 -1.36 -3.13 2.40
N SER A 238 -1.86 -2.03 3.00
CA SER A 238 -2.87 -1.17 2.40
C SER A 238 -2.50 0.31 2.35
N GLY A 239 -1.28 0.67 2.78
CA GLY A 239 -0.82 2.05 2.94
C GLY A 239 -0.12 2.67 1.73
N CYS A 240 -0.31 2.18 0.51
CA CYS A 240 0.32 2.76 -0.68
C CYS A 240 -0.01 4.25 -0.86
N GLY A 241 -1.27 4.66 -0.63
CA GLY A 241 -1.69 6.07 -0.71
C GLY A 241 -0.96 6.97 0.28
N PRO A 242 -1.05 6.72 1.60
CA PRO A 242 -0.28 7.47 2.60
C PRO A 242 1.23 7.49 2.34
N THR A 243 1.80 6.37 1.88
CA THR A 243 3.23 6.29 1.57
C THR A 243 3.60 7.15 0.36
N CYS A 244 2.81 7.14 -0.71
CA CYS A 244 3.02 8.00 -1.86
C CYS A 244 2.91 9.49 -1.51
N LEU A 245 1.90 9.86 -0.74
CA LEU A 245 1.74 11.26 -0.33
C LEU A 245 2.87 11.71 0.61
N ALA A 246 3.35 10.83 1.51
CA ALA A 246 4.51 11.08 2.34
C ALA A 246 5.78 11.36 1.51
N MET A 247 6.07 10.54 0.48
CA MET A 247 7.19 10.76 -0.44
C MET A 247 7.14 12.16 -1.07
N VAL A 248 5.98 12.58 -1.54
CA VAL A 248 5.78 13.89 -2.17
C VAL A 248 5.92 15.02 -1.17
N ILE A 249 5.28 14.94 -0.01
CA ILE A 249 5.35 15.99 1.02
C ILE A 249 6.78 16.14 1.51
N VAL A 250 7.44 15.06 1.90
CA VAL A 250 8.84 15.11 2.37
C VAL A 250 9.75 15.66 1.27
N GLY A 251 9.56 15.20 0.03
CA GLY A 251 10.35 15.64 -1.10
C GLY A 251 10.24 17.13 -1.39
N LEU A 252 9.05 17.70 -1.29
CA LEU A 252 8.82 19.13 -1.56
C LEU A 252 9.10 20.03 -0.36
N THR A 253 8.68 19.62 0.85
CA THR A 253 8.71 20.49 2.03
C THR A 253 9.88 20.23 2.97
N LYS A 254 10.56 19.08 2.83
CA LYS A 254 11.57 18.58 3.78
C LYS A 254 11.03 18.36 5.20
N ASN A 255 9.72 18.18 5.33
CA ASN A 255 9.06 17.93 6.61
C ASN A 255 9.32 16.49 7.06
N GLN A 256 10.16 16.33 8.08
CA GLN A 256 10.54 15.02 8.64
C GLN A 256 9.38 14.33 9.39
N ASP A 257 8.35 15.05 9.77
CA ASP A 257 7.19 14.50 10.47
C ASP A 257 6.14 13.92 9.53
N ALA A 258 6.26 14.13 8.20
CA ALA A 258 5.32 13.62 7.20
C ALA A 258 5.64 12.17 6.79
N THR A 259 5.80 11.29 7.76
CA THR A 259 6.09 9.87 7.55
C THR A 259 4.86 9.06 7.15
N PRO A 260 5.00 7.91 6.47
CA PRO A 260 3.87 7.08 6.03
C PRO A 260 2.87 6.71 7.13
N ASP A 261 3.33 6.45 8.37
CA ASP A 261 2.47 6.16 9.51
C ASP A 261 1.65 7.39 9.95
N LYS A 262 2.24 8.59 9.91
CA LYS A 262 1.55 9.84 10.25
C LYS A 262 0.49 10.19 9.20
N LEU A 263 0.81 9.98 7.92
CA LEU A 263 -0.15 10.15 6.82
C LEU A 263 -1.28 9.11 6.88
N ALA A 264 -0.99 7.88 7.34
CA ALA A 264 -2.01 6.85 7.58
C ALA A 264 -2.94 7.19 8.75
N ASP A 265 -2.39 7.74 9.85
CA ASP A 265 -3.19 8.27 10.97
C ASP A 265 -4.09 9.42 10.47
N TYR A 266 -3.52 10.39 9.77
CA TYR A 266 -4.28 11.52 9.19
C TYR A 266 -5.40 11.02 8.26
N ALA A 267 -5.11 10.08 7.37
CA ALA A 267 -6.12 9.51 6.47
C ALA A 267 -7.26 8.82 7.23
N THR A 268 -6.95 8.13 8.32
CA THR A 268 -7.95 7.45 9.17
C THR A 268 -8.80 8.45 9.93
N GLU A 269 -8.19 9.45 10.56
CA GLU A 269 -8.86 10.47 11.38
C GLU A 269 -9.79 11.37 10.57
N HIS A 270 -9.42 11.67 9.31
CA HIS A 270 -10.19 12.54 8.42
C HIS A 270 -11.09 11.76 7.43
N GLY A 271 -11.20 10.43 7.58
CA GLY A 271 -12.14 9.61 6.80
C GLY A 271 -11.72 9.36 5.36
N TYR A 272 -10.42 9.44 5.05
CA TYR A 272 -9.88 9.10 3.73
C TYR A 272 -9.58 7.61 3.55
N TYR A 273 -9.69 6.81 4.61
CA TYR A 273 -9.66 5.36 4.49
C TYR A 273 -11.04 4.83 4.05
N GLU A 274 -11.07 3.96 3.07
CA GLU A 274 -12.27 3.25 2.62
C GLU A 274 -12.13 1.75 2.80
N TYR A 275 -13.13 1.16 3.45
CA TYR A 275 -13.12 -0.28 3.75
C TYR A 275 -12.98 -1.14 2.48
N ASN A 276 -12.04 -2.07 2.44
CA ASN A 276 -11.67 -2.93 1.31
C ASN A 276 -11.18 -2.22 0.03
N SER A 277 -11.09 -0.89 0.02
CA SER A 277 -10.59 -0.11 -1.13
C SER A 277 -9.26 0.60 -0.82
N GLY A 278 -8.93 0.73 0.48
CA GLY A 278 -7.72 1.42 0.94
C GLY A 278 -7.91 2.92 1.03
N THR A 279 -7.10 3.70 0.33
CA THR A 279 -7.11 5.17 0.39
C THR A 279 -8.02 5.77 -0.68
N LYS A 280 -8.92 6.68 -0.31
CA LYS A 280 -9.74 7.46 -1.25
C LYS A 280 -8.87 8.36 -2.12
N TRP A 281 -9.28 8.58 -3.36
CA TRP A 281 -8.56 9.44 -4.30
C TRP A 281 -8.49 10.90 -3.85
N SER A 282 -9.54 11.40 -3.17
CA SER A 282 -9.55 12.76 -2.62
C SER A 282 -8.49 13.01 -1.55
N PHE A 283 -7.85 11.97 -1.02
CA PHE A 283 -6.70 12.11 -0.14
C PHE A 283 -5.53 12.80 -0.81
N MET A 284 -5.36 12.65 -2.13
CA MET A 284 -4.20 13.15 -2.86
C MET A 284 -4.19 14.68 -2.96
N ASP A 285 -5.34 15.30 -3.15
CA ASP A 285 -5.49 16.76 -3.26
C ASP A 285 -5.88 17.41 -1.95
N GLU A 286 -6.87 16.87 -1.24
CA GLU A 286 -7.39 17.49 -0.03
C GLU A 286 -6.40 17.42 1.15
N ALA A 287 -5.76 16.26 1.39
CA ALA A 287 -4.84 16.08 2.52
C ALA A 287 -3.49 16.79 2.31
N ALA A 288 -3.01 16.89 1.08
CA ALA A 288 -1.73 17.54 0.76
C ALA A 288 -1.67 18.99 1.28
N SER A 289 -2.79 19.73 1.23
CA SER A 289 -2.88 21.11 1.66
C SER A 289 -2.56 21.32 3.14
N ALA A 290 -2.87 20.35 4.01
CA ALA A 290 -2.56 20.39 5.44
C ALA A 290 -1.03 20.38 5.72
N TYR A 291 -0.24 19.98 4.72
CA TYR A 291 1.22 19.90 4.80
C TYR A 291 1.94 20.93 3.93
N GLY A 292 1.25 21.98 3.49
CA GLY A 292 1.84 23.05 2.67
C GLY A 292 2.13 22.64 1.22
N VAL A 293 1.42 21.63 0.72
CA VAL A 293 1.53 21.14 -0.64
C VAL A 293 0.19 21.25 -1.35
N ASN A 294 0.18 21.74 -2.57
CA ASN A 294 -1.00 21.82 -3.43
C ASN A 294 -0.99 20.64 -4.41
N GLY A 295 -1.89 19.67 -4.20
CA GLY A 295 -2.15 18.57 -5.12
C GLY A 295 -3.29 18.94 -6.08
N TYR A 296 -3.15 18.67 -7.36
CA TYR A 296 -4.17 18.96 -8.37
C TYR A 296 -4.21 17.90 -9.46
N TYR A 297 -5.41 17.60 -9.92
CA TYR A 297 -5.62 16.65 -11.00
C TYR A 297 -5.08 17.19 -12.32
N ILE A 298 -4.37 16.36 -13.07
CA ILE A 298 -3.90 16.66 -14.42
C ILE A 298 -4.41 15.62 -15.42
N TYR A 299 -4.42 15.97 -16.71
CA TYR A 299 -4.79 15.03 -17.75
C TYR A 299 -3.65 14.04 -18.02
N LEU A 300 -4.01 12.77 -18.25
CA LEU A 300 -3.06 11.75 -18.65
C LEU A 300 -2.62 12.00 -20.10
N ASN A 301 -1.50 12.64 -20.23
CA ASN A 301 -0.84 12.96 -21.50
C ASN A 301 0.66 13.05 -21.25
N GLU A 302 1.47 12.55 -22.18
CA GLU A 302 2.91 12.48 -22.01
C GLU A 302 3.54 13.85 -21.84
N ASP A 303 3.20 14.80 -22.74
CA ASP A 303 3.73 16.17 -22.70
C ASP A 303 3.38 16.86 -21.38
N THR A 304 2.12 16.73 -20.92
CA THR A 304 1.67 17.32 -19.64
C THR A 304 2.47 16.73 -18.47
N MET A 305 2.70 15.42 -18.44
CA MET A 305 3.50 14.79 -17.39
C MET A 305 4.95 15.23 -17.41
N GLN A 306 5.54 15.37 -18.61
CA GLN A 306 6.91 15.87 -18.79
C GLN A 306 7.03 17.33 -18.34
N GLU A 307 6.07 18.18 -18.70
CA GLU A 307 6.03 19.60 -18.29
C GLU A 307 5.96 19.76 -16.78
N GLU A 308 5.09 19.00 -16.10
CA GLU A 308 4.97 19.04 -14.64
C GLU A 308 6.27 18.57 -13.96
N LEU A 309 6.84 17.46 -14.40
CA LEU A 309 8.09 16.95 -13.84
C LEU A 309 9.27 17.89 -14.11
N ALA A 310 9.33 18.55 -15.28
CA ALA A 310 10.35 19.55 -15.59
C ALA A 310 10.22 20.81 -14.73
N ALA A 311 9.00 21.13 -14.27
CA ALA A 311 8.74 22.19 -13.30
C ALA A 311 9.08 21.78 -11.84
N GLY A 312 9.52 20.56 -11.62
CA GLY A 312 9.82 20.02 -10.28
C GLY A 312 8.59 19.54 -9.53
N HIS A 313 7.49 19.28 -10.21
CA HIS A 313 6.23 18.82 -9.65
C HIS A 313 6.13 17.28 -9.76
N PRO A 314 6.36 16.51 -8.69
CA PRO A 314 6.16 15.07 -8.70
C PRO A 314 4.70 14.73 -8.95
N ILE A 315 4.47 13.52 -9.48
CA ILE A 315 3.14 13.07 -9.87
C ILE A 315 2.78 11.79 -9.09
N ILE A 316 1.60 11.72 -8.46
CA ILE A 316 1.04 10.47 -7.95
C ILE A 316 0.07 9.91 -8.97
N CYS A 317 0.19 8.61 -9.26
CA CYS A 317 -0.67 7.86 -10.16
C CYS A 317 -1.50 6.84 -9.40
N ALA A 318 -2.82 6.84 -9.60
CA ALA A 318 -3.68 5.71 -9.24
C ALA A 318 -3.61 4.67 -10.36
N MET A 319 -3.15 3.46 -10.03
CA MET A 319 -2.93 2.37 -10.98
C MET A 319 -4.08 1.38 -10.97
N ARG A 320 -4.43 0.87 -12.16
CA ARG A 320 -5.25 -0.33 -12.35
C ARG A 320 -4.37 -1.56 -12.57
N SER A 321 -4.99 -2.73 -12.69
CA SER A 321 -4.29 -4.00 -12.91
C SER A 321 -3.25 -3.90 -14.04
N GLY A 322 -2.06 -4.40 -13.76
CA GLY A 322 -0.91 -4.36 -14.66
C GLY A 322 0.40 -4.71 -13.94
N ASN A 323 1.48 -4.04 -14.30
CA ASN A 323 2.82 -4.32 -13.79
C ASN A 323 2.98 -3.99 -12.28
N PHE A 324 2.16 -3.07 -11.76
CA PHE A 324 2.29 -2.56 -10.39
C PHE A 324 1.32 -3.20 -9.40
N THR A 325 0.20 -3.71 -9.90
CA THR A 325 -0.87 -4.25 -9.04
C THR A 325 -1.78 -5.20 -9.80
N ALA A 326 -2.41 -6.11 -9.09
CA ALA A 326 -3.49 -6.95 -9.62
C ALA A 326 -4.88 -6.27 -9.56
N GLN A 327 -5.06 -5.24 -8.71
CA GLN A 327 -6.36 -4.57 -8.50
C GLN A 327 -6.25 -3.04 -8.59
N GLY A 328 -5.65 -2.41 -7.59
CA GLY A 328 -5.47 -0.97 -7.45
C GLY A 328 -4.22 -0.68 -6.63
N HIS A 329 -3.55 0.44 -6.91
CA HIS A 329 -2.30 0.83 -6.26
C HIS A 329 -2.03 2.30 -6.47
N PHE A 330 -1.14 2.88 -5.68
CA PHE A 330 -0.58 4.21 -5.94
C PHE A 330 0.92 4.11 -6.11
N ILE A 331 1.44 4.87 -7.06
CA ILE A 331 2.89 5.05 -7.29
C ILE A 331 3.20 6.53 -7.44
N VAL A 332 4.46 6.91 -7.24
CA VAL A 332 4.95 8.27 -7.50
C VAL A 332 5.82 8.25 -8.76
N ILE A 333 5.61 9.19 -9.65
CA ILE A 333 6.58 9.53 -10.69
C ILE A 333 7.40 10.69 -10.13
N ALA A 334 8.63 10.37 -9.73
CA ALA A 334 9.52 11.26 -9.01
C ALA A 334 10.35 12.18 -9.93
N GLY A 335 10.39 11.86 -11.23
CA GLY A 335 11.18 12.60 -12.21
C GLY A 335 11.35 11.82 -13.50
N MET A 336 12.29 12.26 -14.33
CA MET A 336 12.64 11.66 -15.60
C MET A 336 14.15 11.45 -15.75
N GLU A 337 14.50 10.48 -16.57
CA GLU A 337 15.87 10.24 -17.02
C GLU A 337 15.84 9.98 -18.53
N GLY A 338 16.28 10.97 -19.31
CA GLY A 338 16.04 11.01 -20.74
C GLY A 338 14.55 11.15 -21.05
N ASP A 339 14.03 10.24 -21.84
CA ASP A 339 12.62 10.12 -22.22
C ASP A 339 11.80 9.18 -21.31
N LYS A 340 12.41 8.63 -20.25
CA LYS A 340 11.79 7.66 -19.38
C LYS A 340 11.45 8.22 -18.01
N PHE A 341 10.39 7.70 -17.42
CA PHE A 341 9.88 8.10 -16.11
C PHE A 341 10.56 7.29 -15.00
N ARG A 342 11.01 7.98 -13.95
CA ARG A 342 11.49 7.39 -12.71
C ARG A 342 10.31 7.19 -11.77
N VAL A 343 9.97 5.94 -11.55
CA VAL A 343 8.86 5.54 -10.69
C VAL A 343 9.38 5.17 -9.31
N HIS A 344 8.73 5.66 -8.27
CA HIS A 344 8.84 5.17 -6.90
C HIS A 344 7.58 4.37 -6.57
N ASP A 345 7.71 3.05 -6.55
CA ASP A 345 6.65 2.12 -6.18
C ASP A 345 6.77 1.77 -4.70
N PRO A 346 5.83 2.18 -3.84
CA PRO A 346 5.92 1.92 -2.40
C PRO A 346 5.89 0.42 -2.06
N ASN A 347 5.53 -0.44 -3.00
CA ASN A 347 5.50 -1.89 -2.76
C ASN A 347 6.66 -2.66 -3.38
N SER A 348 7.54 -2.02 -4.17
CA SER A 348 8.62 -2.74 -4.84
C SER A 348 9.87 -1.89 -5.10
N VAL A 349 10.94 -2.25 -4.44
CA VAL A 349 12.28 -1.72 -4.72
C VAL A 349 12.68 -2.02 -6.17
N GLU A 350 12.42 -3.23 -6.65
CA GLU A 350 12.80 -3.65 -8.02
C GLU A 350 12.12 -2.82 -9.10
N ARG A 351 10.82 -2.54 -8.96
CA ARG A 351 10.09 -1.68 -9.91
C ARG A 351 10.53 -0.22 -9.82
N SER A 352 10.96 0.22 -8.64
CA SER A 352 11.50 1.57 -8.42
C SER A 352 12.93 1.76 -8.97
N GLN A 353 13.67 0.67 -9.17
CA GLN A 353 14.99 0.71 -9.82
C GLN A 353 14.93 0.80 -11.34
N GLN A 354 13.76 0.54 -11.94
CA GLN A 354 13.57 0.57 -13.38
C GLN A 354 13.10 1.96 -13.84
N LEU A 355 13.44 2.28 -15.07
CA LEU A 355 12.87 3.41 -15.79
C LEU A 355 11.73 2.90 -16.68
N TRP A 356 10.66 3.67 -16.76
CA TRP A 356 9.41 3.26 -17.40
C TRP A 356 9.07 4.16 -18.58
N ASP A 357 8.65 3.53 -19.68
CA ASP A 357 8.15 4.27 -20.87
C ASP A 357 6.71 4.71 -20.65
N TYR A 358 6.33 5.87 -21.24
CA TYR A 358 4.96 6.34 -21.23
C TYR A 358 3.98 5.30 -21.78
N ASP A 359 4.33 4.66 -22.89
CA ASP A 359 3.51 3.63 -23.54
C ASP A 359 3.17 2.45 -22.60
N THR A 360 4.09 2.10 -21.72
CA THR A 360 3.83 1.06 -20.71
C THR A 360 2.94 1.58 -19.58
N LEU A 361 3.13 2.83 -19.14
CA LEU A 361 2.42 3.42 -18.00
C LEU A 361 0.99 3.80 -18.35
N GLN A 362 0.74 4.45 -19.47
CA GLN A 362 -0.56 5.07 -19.84
C GLN A 362 -1.74 4.10 -19.72
N TYR A 363 -1.58 2.85 -20.13
CA TYR A 363 -2.64 1.85 -20.08
C TYR A 363 -2.96 1.32 -18.68
N GLN A 364 -2.11 1.61 -17.69
CA GLN A 364 -2.24 1.16 -16.32
C GLN A 364 -2.65 2.28 -15.36
N ILE A 365 -2.68 3.52 -15.83
CA ILE A 365 -3.05 4.69 -15.02
C ILE A 365 -4.56 4.92 -15.12
N SER A 366 -5.20 5.16 -13.98
CA SER A 366 -6.63 5.49 -13.86
C SER A 366 -6.86 6.96 -13.57
N ALA A 367 -5.98 7.59 -12.80
CA ALA A 367 -6.01 9.01 -12.44
C ALA A 367 -4.61 9.48 -12.04
N ILE A 368 -4.33 10.77 -12.22
CA ILE A 368 -3.03 11.37 -11.89
C ILE A 368 -3.20 12.75 -11.26
N TRP A 369 -2.32 13.05 -10.29
CA TRP A 369 -2.22 14.33 -9.61
C TRP A 369 -0.78 14.83 -9.65
N ALA A 370 -0.57 16.06 -10.01
CA ALA A 370 0.71 16.74 -9.83
C ALA A 370 0.72 17.52 -8.51
N PHE A 371 1.91 17.76 -7.97
CA PHE A 371 2.08 18.37 -6.65
C PHE A 371 3.15 19.47 -6.70
N ARG A 372 2.84 20.61 -6.06
CA ARG A 372 3.78 21.71 -5.88
C ARG A 372 3.66 22.28 -4.48
N LEU A 373 4.64 23.06 -4.06
CA LEU A 373 4.51 23.84 -2.81
C LEU A 373 3.27 24.74 -2.91
N ALA A 374 2.56 24.86 -1.79
CA ALA A 374 1.51 25.87 -1.68
C ALA A 374 2.15 27.28 -1.69
N ASP A 375 1.47 28.24 -2.33
CA ASP A 375 1.92 29.64 -2.44
C ASP A 375 1.97 30.34 -1.06
#